data_4fc89feda1849e0e0ca605af7642e546
#
_entry.id   4fc89feda1849e0e0ca605af7642e546
#
_cell.length_a   1.000
_cell.length_b   1.000
_cell.length_c   1.000
_cell.angle_alpha   90.00
_cell.angle_beta   90.00
_cell.angle_gamma   90.00
#
_symmetry.space_group_name_H-M   'P 1'
#
loop_
_entity.id
_entity.type
_entity.pdbx_description
1 polymer ?
#
loop_
_entity_poly.entity_id
_entity_poly.type
_entity_poly.pdbx_seq_one_letter_code
_entity_poly.pdbx_strand_id
1 'polypeptide(L)'
;MGIGLSQLVCGHTIFDLKPTSEIHLISERAEAGLIGELPGLISQPLSNNIPNEWLGDLGSQIPTTSHTAVRRSWLEKALATKLVERGANLHLRTTINQNKTKLGETTITLSGAGHSSGSTLLVEKVIKKPEKKSSIQWYGGVHNEELSGSEHEGHRPDGLVEIWWPAEQEPPRNEGKWLQLMDWAGEDPSLSLEQEVELGRSLATTT
;
A
#
# COMPACT_ATOMS: atom_id res chain seq x y z
N MET A 1 9.47 7.18 4.70
CA MET A 1 8.19 6.71 5.22
C MET A 1 7.15 7.15 4.21
N GLY A 2 6.20 6.39 3.83
CA GLY A 2 5.19 6.75 2.84
C GLY A 2 3.84 6.19 3.30
N ILE A 3 2.75 6.63 2.70
CA ILE A 3 1.45 5.99 2.88
C ILE A 3 1.43 4.80 1.93
N GLY A 4 1.67 3.61 2.47
CA GLY A 4 1.57 2.34 1.77
C GLY A 4 0.42 1.50 2.32
N LEU A 5 0.22 0.31 1.76
CA LEU A 5 -0.93 -0.55 2.09
C LEU A 5 -1.04 -0.83 3.60
N SER A 6 0.06 -1.20 4.25
CA SER A 6 0.03 -1.54 5.69
C SER A 6 -0.40 -0.37 6.57
N GLN A 7 0.00 0.87 6.25
CA GLN A 7 -0.43 2.04 7.01
C GLN A 7 -1.90 2.38 6.77
N LEU A 8 -2.39 2.22 5.54
CA LEU A 8 -3.79 2.42 5.20
C LEU A 8 -4.69 1.38 5.90
N VAL A 9 -4.31 0.11 5.84
CA VAL A 9 -5.01 -0.96 6.56
C VAL A 9 -4.97 -0.74 8.07
N CYS A 10 -3.84 -0.30 8.62
CA CYS A 10 -3.74 0.04 10.04
C CYS A 10 -4.75 1.14 10.43
N GLY A 11 -4.84 2.21 9.64
CA GLY A 11 -5.81 3.29 9.87
C GLY A 11 -7.26 2.82 9.84
N HIS A 12 -7.64 2.03 8.83
CA HIS A 12 -8.98 1.45 8.75
C HIS A 12 -9.29 0.54 9.94
N THR A 13 -8.34 -0.33 10.31
CA THR A 13 -8.50 -1.23 11.46
C THR A 13 -8.64 -0.46 12.78
N ILE A 14 -7.89 0.64 12.96
CA ILE A 14 -8.06 1.50 14.14
C ILE A 14 -9.46 2.10 14.18
N PHE A 15 -10.00 2.61 13.08
CA PHE A 15 -11.36 3.13 13.05
C PHE A 15 -12.42 2.07 13.31
N ASP A 16 -12.20 0.83 12.90
CA ASP A 16 -13.13 -0.27 13.20
C ASP A 16 -13.11 -0.63 14.70
N LEU A 17 -11.94 -0.60 15.33
CA LEU A 17 -11.77 -0.90 16.74
C LEU A 17 -12.15 0.29 17.66
N LYS A 18 -11.83 1.50 17.22
CA LYS A 18 -11.99 2.76 17.98
C LYS A 18 -12.50 3.87 17.05
N PRO A 19 -13.81 3.94 16.75
CA PRO A 19 -14.37 4.87 15.76
C PRO A 19 -14.15 6.37 16.07
N THR A 20 -13.87 6.71 17.30
CA THR A 20 -13.64 8.09 17.77
C THR A 20 -12.17 8.50 17.72
N SER A 21 -11.28 7.64 17.22
CA SER A 21 -9.86 7.97 17.11
C SER A 21 -9.62 9.12 16.14
N GLU A 22 -8.67 9.99 16.45
CA GLU A 22 -8.13 10.94 15.49
C GLU A 22 -6.88 10.34 14.84
N ILE A 23 -6.90 10.18 13.52
CA ILE A 23 -5.83 9.54 12.76
C ILE A 23 -5.16 10.55 11.83
N HIS A 24 -3.84 10.65 11.93
CA HIS A 24 -3.00 11.45 11.05
C HIS A 24 -2.07 10.54 10.24
N LEU A 25 -2.21 10.55 8.93
CA LEU A 25 -1.32 9.87 7.98
C LEU A 25 -0.33 10.88 7.41
N ILE A 26 0.96 10.65 7.60
CA ILE A 26 2.01 11.59 7.19
C ILE A 26 2.86 10.92 6.11
N SER A 27 3.02 11.59 4.96
CA SER A 27 3.75 11.08 3.80
C SER A 27 4.57 12.15 3.10
N GLU A 28 5.79 11.80 2.74
CA GLU A 28 6.66 12.59 1.86
C GLU A 28 6.15 12.62 0.41
N ARG A 29 5.34 11.64 0.03
CA ARG A 29 4.77 11.52 -1.32
C ARG A 29 3.68 12.56 -1.57
N ALA A 30 3.45 12.88 -2.84
CA ALA A 30 2.43 13.84 -3.26
C ALA A 30 1.01 13.27 -3.18
N GLU A 31 0.87 11.95 -3.25
CA GLU A 31 -0.41 11.24 -3.12
C GLU A 31 -0.19 9.79 -2.65
N ALA A 32 -1.26 9.13 -2.21
CA ALA A 32 -1.27 7.69 -1.99
C ALA A 32 -1.31 6.96 -3.34
N GLY A 33 -0.64 5.82 -3.45
CA GLY A 33 -0.62 5.02 -4.67
C GLY A 33 0.05 5.71 -5.87
N LEU A 34 0.91 6.71 -5.64
CA LEU A 34 1.54 7.51 -6.71
C LEU A 34 2.35 6.66 -7.69
N ILE A 35 2.96 5.58 -7.23
CA ILE A 35 3.80 4.72 -8.03
C ILE A 35 3.31 3.28 -7.86
N GLY A 36 2.73 2.73 -8.92
CA GLY A 36 2.21 1.36 -8.96
C GLY A 36 3.32 0.34 -9.23
N GLU A 37 4.39 0.43 -8.45
CA GLU A 37 5.62 -0.37 -8.66
C GLU A 37 5.73 -1.52 -7.66
N LEU A 38 4.70 -1.73 -6.84
CA LEU A 38 4.67 -2.82 -5.86
C LEU A 38 3.83 -3.99 -6.38
N PRO A 39 4.16 -5.24 -5.99
CA PRO A 39 3.38 -6.39 -6.40
C PRO A 39 1.92 -6.27 -5.97
N GLY A 40 1.03 -6.53 -6.92
CA GLY A 40 -0.42 -6.57 -6.73
C GLY A 40 -1.01 -7.97 -6.80
N LEU A 41 -0.18 -9.02 -6.79
CA LEU A 41 -0.62 -10.41 -6.82
C LEU A 41 -1.44 -10.75 -5.57
N ILE A 42 -2.47 -11.56 -5.74
CA ILE A 42 -3.36 -12.04 -4.68
C ILE A 42 -3.56 -13.55 -4.83
N SER A 43 -3.35 -14.29 -3.75
CA SER A 43 -3.49 -15.75 -3.71
C SER A 43 -4.90 -16.21 -3.38
N GLN A 44 -5.75 -15.31 -2.87
CA GLN A 44 -7.14 -15.56 -2.48
C GLN A 44 -7.99 -14.30 -2.72
N PRO A 45 -9.32 -14.41 -2.76
CA PRO A 45 -10.19 -13.25 -2.99
C PRO A 45 -9.84 -12.08 -2.08
N LEU A 46 -9.68 -10.88 -2.67
CA LEU A 46 -9.27 -9.67 -1.95
C LEU A 46 -10.19 -9.38 -0.75
N SER A 47 -11.49 -9.68 -0.89
CA SER A 47 -12.49 -9.53 0.18
C SER A 47 -12.21 -10.33 1.46
N ASN A 48 -11.39 -11.37 1.39
CA ASN A 48 -10.96 -12.11 2.57
C ASN A 48 -9.97 -11.30 3.42
N ASN A 49 -9.23 -10.42 2.76
CA ASN A 49 -8.16 -9.64 3.37
C ASN A 49 -8.55 -8.18 3.57
N ILE A 50 -9.36 -7.61 2.69
CA ILE A 50 -9.76 -6.20 2.71
C ILE A 50 -11.28 -6.12 2.58
N PRO A 51 -11.99 -5.61 3.62
CA PRO A 51 -13.44 -5.42 3.56
C PRO A 51 -13.85 -4.51 2.39
N ASN A 52 -14.92 -4.86 1.69
CA ASN A 52 -15.38 -4.09 0.54
C ASN A 52 -15.76 -2.65 0.88
N GLU A 53 -16.23 -2.40 2.09
CA GLU A 53 -16.54 -1.06 2.60
C GLU A 53 -15.31 -0.14 2.72
N TRP A 54 -14.09 -0.70 2.73
CA TRP A 54 -12.86 0.09 2.71
C TRP A 54 -12.43 0.49 1.29
N LEU A 55 -12.96 -0.16 0.26
CA LEU A 55 -12.51 0.00 -1.13
C LEU A 55 -13.18 1.19 -1.84
N GLY A 56 -14.31 1.69 -1.31
CA GLY A 56 -15.01 2.83 -1.91
C GLY A 56 -15.30 2.63 -3.39
N ASP A 57 -14.99 3.64 -4.19
CA ASP A 57 -15.30 3.69 -5.64
C ASP A 57 -14.24 2.99 -6.52
N LEU A 58 -13.62 1.89 -6.09
CA LEU A 58 -12.84 1.06 -7.04
C LEU A 58 -13.70 0.56 -8.21
N GLY A 59 -15.02 0.49 -8.03
CA GLY A 59 -15.99 0.14 -9.07
C GLY A 59 -15.64 -1.20 -9.73
N SER A 60 -15.58 -1.21 -11.08
CA SER A 60 -15.23 -2.40 -11.87
C SER A 60 -13.78 -2.89 -11.69
N GLN A 61 -12.96 -2.16 -10.94
CA GLN A 61 -11.57 -2.53 -10.66
C GLN A 61 -11.41 -3.36 -9.37
N ILE A 62 -12.51 -3.68 -8.69
CA ILE A 62 -12.49 -4.61 -7.55
C ILE A 62 -12.26 -6.03 -8.09
N PRO A 63 -11.18 -6.72 -7.65
CA PRO A 63 -10.94 -8.09 -8.06
C PRO A 63 -12.09 -9.01 -7.63
N THR A 64 -12.60 -9.81 -8.57
CA THR A 64 -13.52 -10.92 -8.30
C THR A 64 -12.71 -12.20 -8.03
N THR A 65 -13.39 -13.31 -7.81
CA THR A 65 -12.75 -14.62 -7.58
C THR A 65 -11.95 -15.15 -8.78
N SER A 66 -12.16 -14.57 -9.97
CA SER A 66 -11.41 -14.93 -11.18
C SER A 66 -10.13 -14.10 -11.38
N HIS A 67 -9.94 -13.05 -10.59
CA HIS A 67 -8.77 -12.19 -10.70
C HIS A 67 -7.74 -12.55 -9.61
N THR A 68 -6.49 -12.66 -10.03
CA THR A 68 -5.35 -13.02 -9.18
C THR A 68 -4.34 -11.90 -9.02
N ALA A 69 -4.69 -10.69 -9.47
CA ALA A 69 -3.93 -9.48 -9.23
C ALA A 69 -4.85 -8.25 -9.13
N VAL A 70 -4.34 -7.20 -8.52
CA VAL A 70 -4.96 -5.87 -8.46
C VAL A 70 -3.92 -4.81 -8.77
N ARG A 71 -4.33 -3.74 -9.45
CA ARG A 71 -3.45 -2.59 -9.63
C ARG A 71 -3.19 -1.92 -8.28
N ARG A 72 -1.98 -2.14 -7.74
CA ARG A 72 -1.62 -1.75 -6.37
C ARG A 72 -1.82 -0.25 -6.10
N SER A 73 -1.45 0.60 -7.04
CA SER A 73 -1.63 2.05 -6.91
C SER A 73 -3.09 2.47 -6.77
N TRP A 74 -4.00 1.80 -7.47
CA TRP A 74 -5.42 2.10 -7.38
C TRP A 74 -6.03 1.60 -6.07
N LEU A 75 -5.63 0.42 -5.62
CA LEU A 75 -6.03 -0.12 -4.33
C LEU A 75 -5.62 0.83 -3.19
N GLU A 76 -4.38 1.26 -3.16
CA GLU A 76 -3.88 2.19 -2.13
C GLU A 76 -4.59 3.54 -2.19
N LYS A 77 -4.87 4.06 -3.39
CA LYS A 77 -5.61 5.31 -3.57
C LYS A 77 -7.06 5.20 -3.07
N ALA A 78 -7.74 4.11 -3.38
CA ALA A 78 -9.10 3.87 -2.92
C ALA A 78 -9.17 3.76 -1.40
N LEU A 79 -8.28 2.99 -0.78
CA LEU A 79 -8.16 2.89 0.67
C LEU A 79 -7.87 4.25 1.31
N ALA A 80 -6.96 5.05 0.75
CA ALA A 80 -6.64 6.37 1.28
C ALA A 80 -7.85 7.32 1.19
N THR A 81 -8.56 7.34 0.06
CA THR A 81 -9.76 8.14 -0.13
C THR A 81 -10.82 7.77 0.90
N LYS A 82 -11.09 6.47 1.04
CA LYS A 82 -12.09 5.99 2.01
C LYS A 82 -11.71 6.26 3.45
N LEU A 83 -10.42 6.20 3.77
CA LEU A 83 -9.93 6.50 5.10
C LEU A 83 -10.12 7.99 5.45
N VAL A 84 -9.92 8.90 4.48
CA VAL A 84 -10.20 10.33 4.64
C VAL A 84 -11.70 10.58 4.81
N GLU A 85 -12.56 9.90 4.05
CA GLU A 85 -14.02 9.97 4.22
C GLU A 85 -14.47 9.52 5.61
N ARG A 86 -13.73 8.60 6.23
CA ARG A 86 -13.95 8.17 7.62
C ARG A 86 -13.43 9.16 8.65
N GLY A 87 -12.76 10.23 8.24
CA GLY A 87 -12.28 11.30 9.11
C GLY A 87 -10.79 11.33 9.38
N ALA A 88 -9.98 10.54 8.69
CA ALA A 88 -8.53 10.63 8.82
C ALA A 88 -7.97 11.89 8.17
N ASN A 89 -6.94 12.45 8.78
CA ASN A 89 -6.19 13.60 8.27
C ASN A 89 -4.98 13.12 7.46
N LEU A 90 -4.90 13.52 6.20
CA LEU A 90 -3.83 13.14 5.29
C LEU A 90 -2.87 14.31 5.06
N HIS A 91 -1.64 14.15 5.50
CA HIS A 91 -0.55 15.14 5.37
C HIS A 91 0.42 14.68 4.29
N LEU A 92 0.21 15.15 3.06
CA LEU A 92 1.05 14.83 1.90
C LEU A 92 2.23 15.79 1.78
N ARG A 93 3.32 15.37 1.11
CA ARG A 93 4.58 16.11 0.98
C ARG A 93 5.12 16.59 2.33
N THR A 94 4.90 15.78 3.37
CA THR A 94 5.15 16.15 4.75
C THR A 94 5.97 15.07 5.44
N THR A 95 6.93 15.49 6.26
CA THR A 95 7.77 14.65 7.09
C THR A 95 7.63 15.01 8.55
N ILE A 96 8.01 14.10 9.44
CA ILE A 96 8.16 14.38 10.88
C ILE A 96 9.59 14.88 11.10
N ASN A 97 9.74 16.15 11.44
CA ASN A 97 11.04 16.76 11.73
C ASN A 97 11.50 16.48 13.16
N GLN A 98 10.60 16.64 14.13
CA GLN A 98 10.88 16.40 15.54
C GLN A 98 9.78 15.56 16.17
N ASN A 99 10.19 14.69 17.09
CA ASN A 99 9.31 13.86 17.89
C ASN A 99 9.79 13.91 19.34
N LYS A 100 8.99 14.48 20.23
CA LYS A 100 9.30 14.61 21.67
C LYS A 100 8.17 14.01 22.49
N THR A 101 8.50 12.98 23.26
CA THR A 101 7.53 12.35 24.18
C THR A 101 7.74 12.88 25.59
N LYS A 102 6.69 13.35 26.23
CA LYS A 102 6.68 13.80 27.62
C LYS A 102 5.36 13.36 28.28
N LEU A 103 5.45 12.69 29.43
CA LEU A 103 4.29 12.25 30.23
C LEU A 103 3.27 11.40 29.43
N GLY A 104 3.71 10.59 28.47
CA GLY A 104 2.84 9.73 27.66
C GLY A 104 2.27 10.41 26.40
N GLU A 105 2.39 11.71 26.26
CA GLU A 105 2.00 12.44 25.07
C GLU A 105 3.19 12.70 24.16
N THR A 106 3.00 12.56 22.87
CA THR A 106 4.04 12.80 21.88
C THR A 106 3.72 14.02 21.04
N THR A 107 4.60 15.02 21.11
CA THR A 107 4.54 16.19 20.24
C THR A 107 5.38 15.93 18.98
N ILE A 108 4.76 16.02 17.82
CA ILE A 108 5.43 15.90 16.52
C ILE A 108 5.38 17.25 15.79
N THR A 109 6.49 17.66 15.20
CA THR A 109 6.58 18.85 14.35
C THR A 109 6.70 18.40 12.91
N LEU A 110 5.82 18.93 12.07
CA LEU A 110 5.75 18.62 10.64
C LEU A 110 6.61 19.58 9.83
N SER A 111 7.25 19.06 8.78
CA SER A 111 8.02 19.84 7.82
C SER A 111 7.82 19.30 6.40
N GLY A 112 8.30 19.99 5.40
CA GLY A 112 8.20 19.59 3.99
C GLY A 112 7.54 20.65 3.11
N ALA A 113 7.08 20.26 1.93
CA ALA A 113 6.40 21.13 0.97
C ALA A 113 4.87 21.02 1.03
N GLY A 114 4.34 20.23 1.95
CA GLY A 114 2.90 20.04 2.13
C GLY A 114 2.24 21.20 2.88
N HIS A 115 0.91 21.25 2.80
CA HIS A 115 0.10 22.30 3.44
C HIS A 115 0.29 22.36 4.97
N SER A 116 0.57 21.22 5.60
CA SER A 116 0.75 21.10 7.05
C SER A 116 2.17 21.39 7.53
N SER A 117 3.07 21.83 6.65
CA SER A 117 4.46 22.17 7.03
C SER A 117 4.49 23.28 8.06
N GLY A 118 5.31 23.09 9.09
CA GLY A 118 5.43 24.03 10.23
C GLY A 118 4.41 23.82 11.33
N SER A 119 3.40 22.97 11.15
CA SER A 119 2.43 22.66 12.20
C SER A 119 2.98 21.66 13.22
N THR A 120 2.34 21.66 14.40
CA THR A 120 2.66 20.74 15.49
C THR A 120 1.40 19.96 15.85
N LEU A 121 1.54 18.64 15.98
CA LEU A 121 0.47 17.75 16.42
C LEU A 121 0.83 17.16 17.79
N LEU A 122 -0.15 17.07 18.66
CA LEU A 122 -0.08 16.33 19.91
C LEU A 122 -0.78 14.99 19.68
N VAL A 123 -0.07 13.89 19.86
CA VAL A 123 -0.57 12.54 19.58
C VAL A 123 -0.24 11.60 20.72
N GLU A 124 -1.12 10.65 21.00
CA GLU A 124 -0.87 9.61 21.99
C GLU A 124 0.22 8.64 21.52
N LYS A 125 0.19 8.29 20.22
CA LYS A 125 1.07 7.29 19.66
C LYS A 125 1.51 7.60 18.23
N VAL A 126 2.76 7.30 17.93
CA VAL A 126 3.32 7.32 16.58
C VAL A 126 3.59 5.89 16.12
N ILE A 127 2.85 5.44 15.10
CA ILE A 127 3.01 4.11 14.51
C ILE A 127 3.91 4.23 13.29
N LYS A 128 4.99 3.47 13.28
CA LYS A 128 5.92 3.41 12.14
C LYS A 128 5.94 1.99 11.58
N LYS A 129 5.91 1.87 10.27
CA LYS A 129 6.19 0.59 9.61
C LYS A 129 7.63 0.20 9.94
N PRO A 130 7.89 -1.04 10.40
CA PRO A 130 9.25 -1.52 10.56
C PRO A 130 9.98 -1.56 9.21
N GLU A 131 11.23 -1.15 9.21
CA GLU A 131 12.07 -1.30 8.03
C GLU A 131 12.43 -2.78 7.86
N LYS A 132 11.98 -3.37 6.76
CA LYS A 132 12.34 -4.73 6.37
C LYS A 132 13.42 -4.62 5.30
N LYS A 133 14.62 -5.12 5.60
CA LYS A 133 15.69 -5.25 4.61
C LYS A 133 15.46 -6.57 3.87
N SER A 134 15.06 -6.51 2.63
CA SER A 134 15.08 -7.67 1.73
C SER A 134 16.32 -7.61 0.84
N SER A 135 16.89 -8.76 0.60
CA SER A 135 18.06 -8.91 -0.29
C SER A 135 17.68 -9.35 -1.71
N ILE A 136 16.42 -9.75 -1.91
CA ILE A 136 15.97 -10.24 -3.21
C ILE A 136 15.38 -9.07 -4.00
N GLN A 137 15.99 -8.80 -5.15
CA GLN A 137 15.51 -7.83 -6.12
C GLN A 137 14.65 -8.54 -7.17
N TRP A 138 13.50 -7.97 -7.46
CA TRP A 138 12.55 -8.45 -8.46
C TRP A 138 12.32 -7.40 -9.52
N TYR A 139 12.13 -7.84 -10.75
CA TYR A 139 11.57 -7.04 -11.82
C TYR A 139 10.14 -7.49 -12.08
N GLY A 140 9.29 -6.55 -12.47
CA GLY A 140 7.91 -6.81 -12.83
C GLY A 140 7.56 -6.19 -14.16
N GLY A 141 6.57 -6.76 -14.81
CA GLY A 141 6.02 -6.24 -16.05
C GLY A 141 4.50 -6.36 -16.08
N VAL A 142 3.89 -5.46 -16.83
CA VAL A 142 2.46 -5.50 -17.14
C VAL A 142 2.28 -5.55 -18.63
N HIS A 143 1.41 -6.43 -19.11
CA HIS A 143 1.11 -6.60 -20.54
C HIS A 143 -0.35 -7.05 -20.75
N ASN A 144 -0.77 -7.18 -21.99
CA ASN A 144 -2.15 -7.52 -22.38
C ASN A 144 -2.35 -8.96 -22.89
N GLU A 145 -1.32 -9.80 -22.80
CA GLU A 145 -1.34 -11.17 -23.27
C GLU A 145 -0.97 -12.12 -22.13
N GLU A 146 -1.50 -13.34 -22.16
CA GLU A 146 -1.05 -14.40 -21.27
C GLU A 146 0.33 -14.88 -21.70
N LEU A 147 1.31 -14.77 -20.78
CA LEU A 147 2.62 -15.39 -20.98
C LEU A 147 2.62 -16.71 -20.23
N SER A 148 2.73 -17.80 -20.95
CA SER A 148 2.73 -19.13 -20.33
C SER A 148 3.99 -19.35 -19.49
N GLY A 149 3.81 -19.72 -18.22
CA GLY A 149 4.84 -20.37 -17.41
C GLY A 149 5.55 -19.54 -16.37
N SER A 150 5.00 -18.39 -15.94
CA SER A 150 5.53 -17.68 -14.77
C SER A 150 4.83 -18.15 -13.50
N GLU A 151 5.60 -18.43 -12.45
CA GLU A 151 5.03 -18.75 -11.11
C GLU A 151 4.42 -17.52 -10.42
N HIS A 152 4.83 -16.32 -10.82
CA HIS A 152 4.40 -15.04 -10.22
C HIS A 152 3.64 -14.21 -11.24
N GLU A 153 2.50 -14.73 -11.70
CA GLU A 153 1.62 -14.12 -12.68
C GLU A 153 0.24 -13.89 -12.10
N GLY A 154 -0.40 -12.77 -12.46
CA GLY A 154 -1.75 -12.48 -12.00
C GLY A 154 -2.56 -11.65 -12.98
N HIS A 155 -3.85 -11.99 -13.09
CA HIS A 155 -4.83 -11.32 -13.93
C HIS A 155 -5.54 -10.20 -13.17
N ARG A 156 -5.48 -8.99 -13.71
CA ARG A 156 -6.11 -7.79 -13.15
C ARG A 156 -7.52 -7.59 -13.69
N PRO A 157 -8.41 -6.88 -12.95
CA PRO A 157 -9.76 -6.54 -13.44
C PRO A 157 -9.79 -5.65 -14.70
N ASP A 158 -8.70 -4.93 -15.00
CA ASP A 158 -8.57 -4.12 -16.21
C ASP A 158 -8.19 -4.93 -17.46
N GLY A 159 -8.16 -6.25 -17.34
CA GLY A 159 -7.80 -7.17 -18.41
C GLY A 159 -6.30 -7.29 -18.66
N LEU A 160 -5.48 -6.66 -17.84
CA LEU A 160 -4.03 -6.75 -17.94
C LEU A 160 -3.49 -7.88 -17.08
N VAL A 161 -2.30 -8.35 -17.45
CA VAL A 161 -1.57 -9.38 -16.73
C VAL A 161 -0.32 -8.78 -16.11
N GLU A 162 -0.11 -9.07 -14.83
CA GLU A 162 1.05 -8.66 -14.05
C GLU A 162 1.94 -9.86 -13.81
N ILE A 163 3.24 -9.73 -14.11
CA ILE A 163 4.24 -10.79 -13.93
C ILE A 163 5.44 -10.25 -13.17
N TRP A 164 6.02 -11.11 -12.33
CA TRP A 164 7.25 -10.81 -11.59
C TRP A 164 8.28 -11.93 -11.79
N TRP A 165 9.57 -11.52 -11.88
CA TRP A 165 10.71 -12.46 -11.99
C TRP A 165 11.90 -11.92 -11.18
N PRO A 166 12.76 -12.81 -10.62
CA PRO A 166 13.99 -12.39 -9.95
C PRO A 166 14.89 -11.59 -10.90
N ALA A 167 15.53 -10.54 -10.38
CA ALA A 167 16.35 -9.64 -11.20
C ALA A 167 17.57 -10.31 -11.84
N GLU A 168 18.00 -11.46 -11.33
CA GLU A 168 19.07 -12.30 -11.85
C GLU A 168 18.63 -13.19 -13.03
N GLN A 169 17.34 -13.26 -13.30
CA GLN A 169 16.78 -14.05 -14.42
C GLN A 169 16.46 -13.13 -15.61
N GLU A 170 16.50 -13.74 -16.80
CA GLU A 170 16.01 -13.06 -18.00
C GLU A 170 14.49 -12.83 -17.89
N PRO A 171 13.99 -11.67 -18.39
CA PRO A 171 12.54 -11.44 -18.44
C PRO A 171 11.85 -12.54 -19.26
N PRO A 172 10.61 -12.91 -18.90
CA PRO A 172 9.79 -13.81 -19.69
C PRO A 172 9.74 -13.34 -21.15
N ARG A 173 9.82 -14.28 -22.09
CA ARG A 173 9.73 -13.96 -23.52
C ARG A 173 8.35 -13.37 -23.79
N ASN A 174 8.35 -12.14 -24.23
CA ASN A 174 7.16 -11.40 -24.60
C ASN A 174 7.34 -10.89 -26.04
N GLU A 175 6.51 -11.36 -26.97
CA GLU A 175 6.50 -10.85 -28.35
C GLU A 175 5.87 -9.46 -28.45
N GLY A 176 5.07 -9.08 -27.43
CA GLY A 176 4.48 -7.77 -27.27
C GLY A 176 5.38 -6.77 -26.54
N LYS A 177 4.91 -5.54 -26.43
CA LYS A 177 5.59 -4.50 -25.65
C LYS A 177 5.08 -4.52 -24.21
N TRP A 178 5.99 -4.43 -23.25
CA TRP A 178 5.61 -4.16 -21.88
C TRP A 178 4.90 -2.80 -21.79
N LEU A 179 3.71 -2.80 -21.21
CA LEU A 179 2.95 -1.58 -20.95
C LEU A 179 3.51 -0.81 -19.76
N GLN A 180 4.09 -1.55 -18.83
CA GLN A 180 4.76 -1.02 -17.65
C GLN A 180 5.88 -1.96 -17.23
N LEU A 181 7.02 -1.38 -16.82
CA LEU A 181 8.08 -2.10 -16.13
C LEU A 181 8.17 -1.60 -14.69
N MET A 182 8.49 -2.50 -13.78
CA MET A 182 8.49 -2.27 -12.34
C MET A 182 9.71 -2.91 -11.72
N ASP A 183 10.13 -2.42 -10.57
CA ASP A 183 11.13 -3.06 -9.73
C ASP A 183 10.71 -3.05 -8.27
N TRP A 184 11.10 -4.08 -7.54
CA TRP A 184 10.75 -4.23 -6.14
C TRP A 184 11.79 -5.08 -5.41
N ALA A 185 12.06 -4.73 -4.14
CA ALA A 185 12.87 -5.52 -3.24
C ALA A 185 11.99 -6.16 -2.16
N GLY A 186 11.95 -7.47 -2.13
CA GLY A 186 11.09 -8.24 -1.24
C GLY A 186 11.41 -9.73 -1.25
N GLU A 187 10.69 -10.52 -0.46
CA GLU A 187 10.90 -11.97 -0.38
C GLU A 187 10.15 -12.70 -1.49
N ASP A 188 8.85 -12.45 -1.62
CA ASP A 188 7.96 -13.12 -2.57
C ASP A 188 6.87 -12.14 -3.04
N PRO A 189 6.81 -11.81 -4.33
CA PRO A 189 5.80 -10.92 -4.88
C PRO A 189 4.38 -11.46 -4.74
N SER A 190 4.16 -12.77 -4.73
CA SER A 190 2.84 -13.40 -4.59
C SER A 190 2.25 -13.24 -3.19
N LEU A 191 3.08 -13.03 -2.18
CA LEU A 191 2.66 -12.86 -0.80
C LEU A 191 2.73 -11.40 -0.32
N SER A 192 3.32 -10.52 -1.11
CA SER A 192 3.61 -9.13 -0.73
C SER A 192 2.37 -8.37 -0.25
N LEU A 193 1.25 -8.47 -0.98
CA LEU A 193 0.02 -7.76 -0.66
C LEU A 193 -0.56 -8.23 0.68
N GLU A 194 -0.68 -9.55 0.85
CA GLU A 194 -1.26 -10.16 2.04
C GLU A 194 -0.42 -9.89 3.29
N GLN A 195 0.90 -9.98 3.18
CA GLN A 195 1.83 -9.64 4.27
C GLN A 195 1.69 -8.17 4.70
N GLU A 196 1.49 -7.25 3.75
CA GLU A 196 1.27 -5.84 4.06
C GLU A 196 -0.08 -5.60 4.77
N VAL A 197 -1.13 -6.33 4.38
CA VAL A 197 -2.44 -6.26 5.04
C VAL A 197 -2.34 -6.81 6.46
N GLU A 198 -1.71 -7.95 6.65
CA GLU A 198 -1.53 -8.56 7.97
C GLU A 198 -0.69 -7.66 8.89
N LEU A 199 0.40 -7.09 8.35
CA LEU A 199 1.21 -6.12 9.08
C LEU A 199 0.36 -4.92 9.52
N GLY A 200 -0.47 -4.38 8.63
CA GLY A 200 -1.33 -3.25 8.97
C GLY A 200 -2.29 -3.55 10.13
N ARG A 201 -2.92 -4.70 10.12
CA ARG A 201 -3.78 -5.17 11.22
C ARG A 201 -3.01 -5.36 12.52
N SER A 202 -1.84 -5.98 12.45
CA SER A 202 -0.96 -6.17 13.62
C SER A 202 -0.54 -4.84 14.23
N LEU A 203 -0.18 -3.85 13.41
CA LEU A 203 0.18 -2.51 13.89
C LEU A 203 -0.98 -1.81 14.62
N ALA A 204 -2.22 -2.03 14.17
CA ALA A 204 -3.41 -1.46 14.81
C ALA A 204 -3.72 -2.10 16.17
N THR A 205 -3.51 -3.41 16.31
CA THR A 205 -3.83 -4.15 17.55
C THR A 205 -2.78 -3.96 18.65
N THR A 206 -1.57 -3.57 18.30
CA THR A 206 -0.53 -3.18 19.29
C THR A 206 -0.70 -1.75 19.81
N THR A 207 -1.80 -1.12 19.45
CA THR A 207 -2.20 0.24 19.83
C THR A 207 -3.21 0.19 20.94
#